data_cc71a0d9b06955c41d36e6fec7a41b20
#
_entry.id   cc71a0d9b06955c41d36e6fec7a41b20
#
_cell.length_a   1.000
_cell.length_b   1.000
_cell.length_c   1.000
_cell.angle_alpha   90.00
_cell.angle_beta   90.00
_cell.angle_gamma   90.00
#
_symmetry.space_group_name_H-M   'P 1'
#
loop_
_entity.id
_entity.type
_entity.pdbx_description
1 polymer ?
#
loop_
_entity_poly.entity_id
_entity_poly.type
_entity_poly.pdbx_seq_one_letter_code
_entity_poly.pdbx_strand_id
1 'polypeptide(L)'
;MPYSLRLIEDVLAPGTRHEAAARPIARVVYLLDGTVEALESDRARLASGAITAGARGARLLRWELVRQPPPPAGGRVLLEHPLELDAKAAWLIRCDRVDFERGAVAPSHGHQGGGIRCLLQGRLEVKVGDGIARVMRPGDAWFESGKEPVRAVAARDEVTSFIRVAMLPAAIRGKTSILYVDPGAAARSKPRTYTVFVDEPIAI
;
A
#
# COMPACT_ATOMS: atom_id res chain seq x y z
N MET A 1 -21.46 -5.01 -4.65
CA MET A 1 -21.51 -3.57 -4.34
C MET A 1 -20.14 -3.00 -4.66
N PRO A 2 -20.02 -1.75 -5.17
CA PRO A 2 -18.75 -1.14 -5.42
C PRO A 2 -18.05 -0.77 -4.11
N TYR A 3 -16.73 -0.91 -4.09
CA TYR A 3 -15.85 -0.56 -2.99
C TYR A 3 -14.85 0.52 -3.45
N SER A 4 -14.23 1.23 -2.52
CA SER A 4 -13.06 2.07 -2.75
C SER A 4 -11.94 1.65 -1.81
N LEU A 5 -10.73 1.58 -2.34
CA LEU A 5 -9.52 1.61 -1.54
C LEU A 5 -8.98 3.04 -1.59
N ARG A 6 -8.70 3.62 -0.44
CA ARG A 6 -8.16 4.97 -0.34
C ARG A 6 -6.92 5.00 0.54
N LEU A 7 -5.99 5.86 0.18
CA LEU A 7 -4.81 6.18 0.95
C LEU A 7 -4.94 7.61 1.48
N ILE A 8 -4.76 7.77 2.78
CA ILE A 8 -4.92 9.01 3.51
C ILE A 8 -3.63 9.26 4.30
N GLU A 9 -3.15 10.49 4.30
CA GLU A 9 -2.11 10.95 5.21
C GLU A 9 -2.75 11.69 6.38
N ASP A 10 -2.38 11.29 7.59
CA ASP A 10 -2.78 11.96 8.82
C ASP A 10 -1.55 12.54 9.53
N VAL A 11 -1.68 13.79 9.99
CA VAL A 11 -0.71 14.45 10.88
C VAL A 11 -1.46 14.75 12.18
N LEU A 12 -1.10 14.04 13.25
CA LEU A 12 -1.76 14.08 14.52
C LEU A 12 -0.89 14.81 15.55
N ALA A 13 -1.45 15.83 16.20
CA ALA A 13 -0.80 16.49 17.33
C ALA A 13 -0.61 15.52 18.51
N PRO A 14 0.33 15.79 19.44
CA PRO A 14 0.50 15.02 20.67
C PRO A 14 -0.82 14.76 21.40
N GLY A 15 -1.06 13.53 21.79
CA GLY A 15 -2.27 13.11 22.51
C GLY A 15 -3.56 13.11 21.71
N THR A 16 -3.53 13.49 20.44
CA THR A 16 -4.75 13.51 19.60
C THR A 16 -5.26 12.09 19.39
N ARG A 17 -6.55 11.90 19.59
CA ARG A 17 -7.29 10.69 19.26
C ARG A 17 -8.03 10.89 17.93
N HIS A 18 -7.65 10.14 16.92
CA HIS A 18 -8.31 10.14 15.62
C HIS A 18 -9.29 8.96 15.54
N GLU A 19 -10.56 9.27 15.40
CA GLU A 19 -11.60 8.29 15.12
C GLU A 19 -12.01 8.38 13.65
N ALA A 20 -12.16 7.24 12.99
CA ALA A 20 -12.74 7.25 11.65
C ALA A 20 -14.20 7.68 11.74
N ALA A 21 -14.61 8.63 10.91
CA ALA A 21 -16.00 9.12 10.84
C ALA A 21 -17.01 8.02 10.53
N ALA A 22 -16.56 6.95 9.85
CA ALA A 22 -17.32 5.73 9.67
C ALA A 22 -16.36 4.53 9.79
N ARG A 23 -16.88 3.38 10.20
CA ARG A 23 -16.08 2.15 10.31
C ARG A 23 -15.75 1.64 8.89
N PRO A 24 -14.48 1.66 8.45
CA PRO A 24 -14.09 0.99 7.22
C PRO A 24 -14.26 -0.52 7.35
N ILE A 25 -14.37 -1.22 6.23
CA ILE A 25 -14.37 -2.69 6.18
C ILE A 25 -13.03 -3.22 6.68
N ALA A 26 -11.95 -2.58 6.24
CA ALA A 26 -10.60 -2.86 6.73
C ALA A 26 -9.78 -1.56 6.73
N ARG A 27 -8.87 -1.46 7.69
CA ARG A 27 -7.95 -0.32 7.83
C ARG A 27 -6.55 -0.81 8.14
N VAL A 28 -5.58 -0.36 7.36
CA VAL A 28 -4.16 -0.53 7.66
C VAL A 28 -3.55 0.82 7.96
N VAL A 29 -2.74 0.89 9.01
CA VAL A 29 -2.00 2.08 9.42
C VAL A 29 -0.50 1.78 9.36
N TYR A 30 0.26 2.65 8.72
CA TYR A 30 1.72 2.64 8.70
C TYR A 30 2.25 3.93 9.32
N LEU A 31 3.10 3.83 10.33
CA LEU A 31 3.66 4.97 11.03
C LEU A 31 4.94 5.46 10.33
N LEU A 32 4.88 6.68 9.80
CA LEU A 32 6.03 7.34 9.15
C LEU A 32 6.97 7.93 10.20
N ASP A 33 6.42 8.63 11.19
CA ASP A 33 7.15 9.32 12.24
C ASP A 33 6.29 9.55 13.48
N GLY A 34 6.95 9.76 14.63
CA GLY A 34 6.29 10.00 15.88
C GLY A 34 5.99 8.73 16.67
N THR A 35 4.88 8.72 17.38
CA THR A 35 4.42 7.57 18.18
C THR A 35 2.91 7.40 18.08
N VAL A 36 2.48 6.16 17.94
CA VAL A 36 1.09 5.73 18.04
C VAL A 36 1.05 4.55 18.99
N GLU A 37 -0.01 4.43 19.78
CA GLU A 37 -0.17 3.30 20.70
C GLU A 37 0.03 1.96 19.98
N ALA A 38 0.91 1.12 20.55
CA ALA A 38 1.27 -0.20 20.04
C ALA A 38 1.76 -0.24 18.57
N LEU A 39 2.36 0.86 18.05
CA LEU A 39 2.96 0.90 16.72
C LEU A 39 4.24 1.73 16.71
N GLU A 40 5.33 1.12 16.27
CA GLU A 40 6.63 1.77 16.07
C GLU A 40 6.73 2.39 14.67
N SER A 41 7.65 3.36 14.51
CA SER A 41 7.98 3.92 13.19
C SER A 41 8.44 2.83 12.23
N ASP A 42 8.15 3.01 10.94
CA ASP A 42 8.41 2.03 9.89
C ASP A 42 7.71 0.67 10.10
N ARG A 43 6.59 0.65 10.82
CA ARG A 43 5.74 -0.52 11.01
C ARG A 43 4.32 -0.24 10.55
N ALA A 44 3.62 -1.31 10.19
CA ALA A 44 2.20 -1.26 9.88
C ALA A 44 1.42 -2.31 10.68
N ARG A 45 0.15 -2.01 10.90
CA ARG A 45 -0.81 -2.96 11.48
C ARG A 45 -2.20 -2.79 10.91
N LEU A 46 -2.98 -3.85 11.01
CA LEU A 46 -4.44 -3.76 10.86
C LEU A 46 -5.01 -3.03 12.08
N ALA A 47 -5.86 -2.03 11.87
CA ALA A 47 -6.40 -1.19 12.92
C ALA A 47 -7.94 -1.24 12.92
N SER A 48 -8.55 -1.60 14.05
CA SER A 48 -10.01 -1.71 14.20
C SER A 48 -10.65 -0.57 15.00
N GLY A 49 -9.85 0.29 15.63
CA GLY A 49 -10.36 1.35 16.52
C GLY A 49 -9.78 2.72 16.21
N ALA A 50 -9.91 3.62 17.16
CA ALA A 50 -9.27 4.93 17.12
C ALA A 50 -7.75 4.79 17.11
N ILE A 51 -7.09 5.78 16.52
CA ILE A 51 -5.64 5.92 16.50
C ILE A 51 -5.29 7.05 17.47
N THR A 52 -4.53 6.75 18.51
CA THR A 52 -4.09 7.77 19.47
C THR A 52 -2.62 8.08 19.28
N ALA A 53 -2.30 9.33 18.97
CA ALA A 53 -0.94 9.81 18.90
C ALA A 53 -0.32 9.90 20.29
N GLY A 54 0.93 9.50 20.43
CA GLY A 54 1.69 9.63 21.67
C GLY A 54 2.22 11.05 21.91
N ALA A 55 3.14 11.19 22.85
CA ALA A 55 3.67 12.48 23.30
C ALA A 55 4.41 13.29 22.22
N ARG A 56 4.88 12.64 21.15
CA ARG A 56 5.57 13.31 20.02
C ARG A 56 4.64 13.63 18.84
N GLY A 57 3.33 13.36 18.97
CA GLY A 57 2.44 13.36 17.83
C GLY A 57 2.71 12.17 16.89
N ALA A 58 2.10 12.18 15.73
CA ALA A 58 2.32 11.13 14.72
C ALA A 58 2.07 11.66 13.31
N ARG A 59 2.88 11.19 12.37
CA ARG A 59 2.60 11.27 10.92
C ARG A 59 2.46 9.86 10.39
N LEU A 60 1.34 9.55 9.76
CA LEU A 60 1.03 8.19 9.33
C LEU A 60 0.34 8.16 7.97
N LEU A 61 0.44 7.00 7.35
CA LEU A 61 -0.34 6.63 6.18
C LEU A 61 -1.43 5.65 6.61
N ARG A 62 -2.65 5.88 6.13
CA ARG A 62 -3.80 5.07 6.45
C ARG A 62 -4.50 4.61 5.18
N TRP A 63 -4.55 3.30 4.96
CA TRP A 63 -5.36 2.72 3.90
C TRP A 63 -6.68 2.23 4.47
N GLU A 64 -7.74 2.53 3.75
CA GLU A 64 -9.08 2.09 4.11
C GLU A 64 -9.79 1.46 2.92
N LEU A 65 -10.32 0.26 3.12
CA LEU A 65 -11.33 -0.32 2.26
C LEU A 65 -12.71 0.13 2.76
N VAL A 66 -13.47 0.82 1.93
CA VAL A 66 -14.80 1.36 2.27
C VAL A 66 -15.82 0.98 1.20
N ARG A 67 -17.10 0.98 1.57
CA ARG A 67 -18.21 0.88 0.61
C ARG A 67 -18.42 2.23 -0.07
N GLN A 68 -18.92 2.21 -1.30
CA GLN A 68 -19.33 3.43 -2.01
C GLN A 68 -20.80 3.77 -1.73
N PRO A 69 -21.14 5.07 -1.63
CA PRO A 69 -20.23 6.22 -1.65
C PRO A 69 -19.34 6.25 -0.40
N PRO A 70 -18.05 6.65 -0.53
CA PRO A 70 -17.13 6.64 0.59
C PRO A 70 -17.51 7.72 1.62
N PRO A 71 -17.39 7.42 2.94
CA PRO A 71 -17.60 8.43 3.98
C PRO A 71 -16.44 9.44 3.98
N PRO A 72 -16.58 10.60 4.67
CA PRO A 72 -15.48 11.55 4.85
C PRO A 72 -14.20 10.87 5.37
N ALA A 73 -13.06 11.24 4.83
CA ALA A 73 -11.78 10.58 5.16
C ALA A 73 -11.20 11.06 6.51
N GLY A 74 -11.47 12.30 6.89
CA GLY A 74 -10.95 12.91 8.12
C GLY A 74 -9.45 13.23 8.10
N GLY A 75 -8.79 13.11 6.93
CA GLY A 75 -7.37 13.41 6.69
C GLY A 75 -7.14 13.80 5.24
N ARG A 76 -5.89 14.00 4.85
CA ARG A 76 -5.51 14.33 3.47
C ARG A 76 -5.53 13.08 2.58
N VAL A 77 -6.52 12.95 1.72
CA VAL A 77 -6.59 11.86 0.74
C VAL A 77 -5.48 12.07 -0.30
N LEU A 78 -4.55 11.12 -0.37
CA LEU A 78 -3.49 11.08 -1.38
C LEU A 78 -3.97 10.42 -2.66
N LEU A 79 -4.75 9.34 -2.53
CA LEU A 79 -5.34 8.61 -3.65
C LEU A 79 -6.56 7.84 -3.16
N GLU A 80 -7.60 7.84 -3.98
CA GLU A 80 -8.75 6.95 -3.86
C GLU A 80 -9.02 6.29 -5.20
N HIS A 81 -9.26 4.97 -5.19
CA HIS A 81 -9.53 4.21 -6.39
C HIS A 81 -10.69 3.23 -6.17
N PRO A 82 -11.69 3.19 -7.06
CA PRO A 82 -12.75 2.19 -6.99
C PRO A 82 -12.20 0.77 -7.18
N LEU A 83 -12.76 -0.18 -6.47
CA LEU A 83 -12.44 -1.60 -6.57
C LEU A 83 -13.72 -2.41 -6.79
N GLU A 84 -13.65 -3.32 -7.75
CA GLU A 84 -14.66 -4.33 -7.95
C GLU A 84 -14.21 -5.61 -7.26
N LEU A 85 -14.80 -5.90 -6.10
CA LEU A 85 -14.55 -7.11 -5.32
C LEU A 85 -15.82 -7.97 -5.33
N ASP A 86 -15.67 -9.24 -5.68
CA ASP A 86 -16.77 -10.20 -5.57
C ASP A 86 -17.03 -10.50 -4.08
N ALA A 87 -18.22 -10.14 -3.60
CA ALA A 87 -18.60 -10.35 -2.21
C ALA A 87 -18.76 -11.84 -1.82
N LYS A 88 -18.78 -12.75 -2.80
CA LYS A 88 -18.79 -14.20 -2.55
C LYS A 88 -17.40 -14.81 -2.48
N ALA A 89 -16.37 -14.09 -2.94
CA ALA A 89 -14.99 -14.55 -2.88
C ALA A 89 -14.37 -14.24 -1.50
N ALA A 90 -13.43 -15.08 -1.08
CA ALA A 90 -12.63 -14.83 0.12
C ALA A 90 -11.45 -13.91 -0.22
N TRP A 91 -11.33 -12.81 0.52
CA TRP A 91 -10.32 -11.79 0.33
C TRP A 91 -9.38 -11.69 1.52
N LEU A 92 -8.16 -11.23 1.26
CA LEU A 92 -7.23 -10.77 2.28
C LEU A 92 -6.76 -9.34 1.95
N ILE A 93 -6.38 -8.62 2.99
CA ILE A 93 -5.67 -7.35 2.89
C ILE A 93 -4.20 -7.61 3.23
N ARG A 94 -3.31 -7.18 2.33
CA ARG A 94 -1.86 -7.28 2.54
C ARG A 94 -1.24 -5.90 2.58
N CYS A 95 -0.38 -5.67 3.58
CA CYS A 95 0.51 -4.52 3.63
C CYS A 95 1.95 -5.00 3.64
N ASP A 96 2.74 -4.55 2.68
CA ASP A 96 4.16 -4.83 2.63
C ASP A 96 4.96 -3.60 2.17
N ARG A 97 6.23 -3.53 2.63
CA ARG A 97 7.25 -2.60 2.14
C ARG A 97 8.16 -3.33 1.17
N VAL A 98 8.50 -2.65 0.10
CA VAL A 98 9.45 -3.14 -0.90
C VAL A 98 10.64 -2.20 -0.93
N ASP A 99 11.81 -2.74 -0.62
CA ASP A 99 13.08 -2.02 -0.63
C ASP A 99 13.88 -2.44 -1.87
N PHE A 100 14.34 -1.46 -2.64
CA PHE A 100 15.15 -1.65 -3.85
C PHE A 100 16.57 -1.22 -3.60
N GLU A 101 17.51 -2.01 -4.05
CA GLU A 101 18.88 -1.57 -4.23
C GLU A 101 18.97 -0.51 -5.35
N ARG A 102 20.05 0.27 -5.32
CA ARG A 102 20.30 1.30 -6.34
C ARG A 102 20.29 0.72 -7.74
N GLY A 103 19.47 1.30 -8.61
CA GLY A 103 19.32 0.86 -10.00
C GLY A 103 18.65 -0.50 -10.17
N ALA A 104 18.04 -1.04 -9.12
CA ALA A 104 17.29 -2.29 -9.22
C ALA A 104 16.08 -2.15 -10.15
N VAL A 105 15.76 -3.22 -10.84
CA VAL A 105 14.65 -3.29 -11.79
C VAL A 105 13.66 -4.34 -11.34
N ALA A 106 12.38 -3.95 -11.24
CA ALA A 106 11.27 -4.89 -11.23
C ALA A 106 10.84 -5.09 -12.70
N PRO A 107 11.17 -6.23 -13.32
CA PRO A 107 10.78 -6.49 -14.70
C PRO A 107 9.27 -6.56 -14.83
N SER A 108 8.76 -6.51 -16.06
CA SER A 108 7.32 -6.46 -16.33
C SER A 108 6.59 -7.63 -15.65
N HIS A 109 5.64 -7.30 -14.79
CA HIS A 109 4.88 -8.24 -13.98
C HIS A 109 3.49 -7.70 -13.64
N GLY A 110 2.55 -8.59 -13.44
CA GLY A 110 1.25 -8.28 -12.85
C GLY A 110 1.17 -8.73 -11.39
N HIS A 111 0.00 -8.55 -10.79
CA HIS A 111 -0.32 -8.99 -9.44
C HIS A 111 -1.66 -9.72 -9.42
N GLN A 112 -1.86 -10.57 -8.42
CA GLN A 112 -3.12 -11.30 -8.23
C GLN A 112 -4.24 -10.44 -7.60
N GLY A 113 -4.06 -9.11 -7.58
CA GLY A 113 -5.08 -8.17 -7.11
C GLY A 113 -4.59 -6.73 -7.13
N GLY A 114 -5.54 -5.81 -6.95
CA GLY A 114 -5.29 -4.38 -7.02
C GLY A 114 -4.89 -3.77 -5.68
N GLY A 115 -4.13 -2.67 -5.73
CA GLY A 115 -3.75 -1.96 -4.50
C GLY A 115 -3.11 -0.59 -4.75
N ILE A 116 -2.99 0.18 -3.68
CA ILE A 116 -2.39 1.52 -3.68
C ILE A 116 -1.01 1.47 -3.02
N ARG A 117 -0.04 2.09 -3.69
CA ARG A 117 1.34 2.25 -3.25
C ARG A 117 1.60 3.71 -2.88
N CYS A 118 2.58 3.91 -2.00
CA CYS A 118 3.13 5.23 -1.70
C CYS A 118 4.65 5.14 -1.64
N LEU A 119 5.36 6.01 -2.37
CA LEU A 119 6.81 6.06 -2.28
C LEU A 119 7.21 6.65 -0.93
N LEU A 120 8.10 5.98 -0.22
CA LEU A 120 8.62 6.40 1.08
C LEU A 120 9.96 7.12 0.94
N GLN A 121 10.82 6.62 0.06
CA GLN A 121 12.19 7.09 -0.09
C GLN A 121 12.68 6.90 -1.52
N GLY A 122 13.56 7.80 -1.96
CA GLY A 122 14.23 7.72 -3.25
C GLY A 122 13.35 8.14 -4.42
N ARG A 123 13.67 7.63 -5.61
CA ARG A 123 12.90 7.83 -6.85
C ARG A 123 12.65 6.50 -7.54
N LEU A 124 11.44 6.31 -8.02
CA LEU A 124 11.02 5.10 -8.72
C LEU A 124 10.34 5.49 -10.04
N GLU A 125 10.94 5.12 -11.16
CA GLU A 125 10.22 5.16 -12.44
C GLU A 125 9.25 3.99 -12.51
N VAL A 126 7.96 4.27 -12.71
CA VAL A 126 6.89 3.28 -12.81
C VAL A 126 6.18 3.42 -14.14
N LYS A 127 6.06 2.32 -14.87
CA LYS A 127 5.23 2.20 -16.08
C LYS A 127 4.18 1.13 -15.86
N VAL A 128 2.90 1.50 -16.01
CA VAL A 128 1.74 0.60 -15.89
C VAL A 128 1.14 0.41 -17.28
N GLY A 129 1.02 -0.83 -17.73
CA GLY A 129 0.51 -1.18 -19.05
C GLY A 129 1.25 -0.45 -20.17
N ASP A 130 0.49 0.04 -21.14
CA ASP A 130 0.99 0.86 -22.26
C ASP A 130 1.09 2.36 -21.93
N GLY A 131 0.82 2.73 -20.66
CA GLY A 131 0.88 4.11 -20.20
C GLY A 131 2.29 4.72 -20.27
N ILE A 132 2.36 6.02 -20.03
CA ILE A 132 3.62 6.77 -19.95
C ILE A 132 4.31 6.45 -18.62
N ALA A 133 5.63 6.21 -18.66
CA ALA A 133 6.42 6.04 -17.45
C ALA A 133 6.41 7.34 -16.62
N ARG A 134 6.23 7.20 -15.31
CA ARG A 134 6.19 8.31 -14.35
C ARG A 134 7.26 8.13 -13.30
N VAL A 135 7.94 9.21 -12.93
CA VAL A 135 8.90 9.21 -11.83
C VAL A 135 8.18 9.58 -10.55
N MET A 136 8.06 8.60 -9.65
CA MET A 136 7.47 8.77 -8.32
C MET A 136 8.53 9.31 -7.35
N ARG A 137 8.10 10.20 -6.45
CA ARG A 137 8.88 10.83 -5.37
C ARG A 137 8.24 10.51 -4.01
N PRO A 138 8.95 10.69 -2.88
CA PRO A 138 8.38 10.47 -1.55
C PRO A 138 7.05 11.21 -1.35
N GLY A 139 6.02 10.46 -0.94
CA GLY A 139 4.65 10.93 -0.80
C GLY A 139 3.77 10.75 -2.03
N ASP A 140 4.34 10.46 -3.21
CA ASP A 140 3.53 10.14 -4.39
C ASP A 140 2.86 8.78 -4.24
N ALA A 141 1.57 8.74 -4.57
CA ALA A 141 0.75 7.54 -4.54
C ALA A 141 0.32 7.11 -5.95
N TRP A 142 0.22 5.79 -6.17
CA TRP A 142 -0.29 5.23 -7.42
C TRP A 142 -1.05 3.93 -7.18
N PHE A 143 -1.95 3.64 -8.09
CA PHE A 143 -2.73 2.41 -8.12
C PHE A 143 -2.21 1.46 -9.19
N GLU A 144 -2.21 0.17 -8.89
CA GLU A 144 -2.02 -0.92 -9.84
C GLU A 144 -3.17 -1.89 -9.69
N SER A 145 -3.85 -2.18 -10.81
CA SER A 145 -5.01 -3.07 -10.86
C SER A 145 -4.65 -4.54 -10.61
N GLY A 146 -3.38 -4.87 -10.86
CA GLY A 146 -2.88 -6.24 -10.92
C GLY A 146 -3.04 -6.89 -12.28
N LYS A 147 -3.97 -6.44 -13.11
CA LYS A 147 -4.25 -6.98 -14.46
C LYS A 147 -3.26 -6.47 -15.51
N GLU A 148 -2.88 -5.21 -15.39
CA GLU A 148 -1.93 -4.58 -16.31
C GLU A 148 -0.49 -4.87 -15.86
N PRO A 149 0.43 -5.17 -16.80
CA PRO A 149 1.82 -5.39 -16.45
C PRO A 149 2.46 -4.08 -15.99
N VAL A 150 3.24 -4.17 -14.93
CA VAL A 150 3.97 -3.04 -14.34
C VAL A 150 5.46 -3.29 -14.45
N ARG A 151 6.21 -2.28 -14.87
CA ARG A 151 7.67 -2.24 -14.80
C ARG A 151 8.10 -1.10 -13.90
N ALA A 152 9.04 -1.35 -12.98
CA ALA A 152 9.58 -0.32 -12.13
C ALA A 152 11.11 -0.32 -12.12
N VAL A 153 11.72 0.87 -12.07
CA VAL A 153 13.18 1.07 -12.06
C VAL A 153 13.54 2.04 -10.95
N ALA A 154 14.32 1.58 -9.99
CA ALA A 154 14.83 2.41 -8.91
C ALA A 154 15.98 3.31 -9.39
N ALA A 155 16.12 4.48 -8.78
CA ALA A 155 17.21 5.40 -9.02
C ALA A 155 18.57 4.72 -8.79
N ARG A 156 19.61 5.15 -9.52
CA ARG A 156 20.96 4.59 -9.41
C ARG A 156 21.81 5.22 -8.33
N ASP A 157 21.44 6.41 -7.89
CA ASP A 157 22.18 7.27 -6.96
C ASP A 157 21.67 7.18 -5.52
N GLU A 158 20.48 6.61 -5.31
CA GLU A 158 19.87 6.50 -3.99
C GLU A 158 19.13 5.16 -3.79
N VAL A 159 18.95 4.76 -2.53
CA VAL A 159 18.07 3.63 -2.19
C VAL A 159 16.62 4.06 -2.35
N THR A 160 15.76 3.13 -2.72
CA THR A 160 14.35 3.42 -3.01
C THR A 160 13.46 2.44 -2.27
N SER A 161 12.41 2.95 -1.63
CA SER A 161 11.41 2.09 -0.99
C SER A 161 9.99 2.63 -1.16
N PHE A 162 9.04 1.72 -1.25
CA PHE A 162 7.62 2.05 -1.18
C PHE A 162 6.88 1.10 -0.24
N ILE A 163 5.75 1.57 0.26
CA ILE A 163 4.76 0.78 1.00
C ILE A 163 3.52 0.59 0.15
N ARG A 164 2.89 -0.58 0.22
CA ARG A 164 1.63 -0.83 -0.47
C ARG A 164 0.62 -1.53 0.42
N VAL A 165 -0.65 -1.28 0.12
CA VAL A 165 -1.75 -2.11 0.58
C VAL A 165 -2.51 -2.63 -0.65
N ALA A 166 -2.73 -3.93 -0.68
CA ALA A 166 -3.42 -4.61 -1.78
C ALA A 166 -4.54 -5.52 -1.27
N MET A 167 -5.60 -5.61 -2.08
CA MET A 167 -6.67 -6.58 -1.92
C MET A 167 -6.35 -7.79 -2.78
N LEU A 168 -6.21 -8.96 -2.16
CA LEU A 168 -5.76 -10.19 -2.80
C LEU A 168 -6.70 -11.35 -2.50
N PRO A 169 -6.78 -12.39 -3.36
CA PRO A 169 -7.49 -13.62 -3.03
C PRO A 169 -6.93 -14.27 -1.76
N ALA A 170 -7.78 -14.70 -0.84
CA ALA A 170 -7.34 -15.30 0.43
C ALA A 170 -6.47 -16.56 0.23
N ALA A 171 -6.63 -17.27 -0.88
CA ALA A 171 -5.86 -18.48 -1.23
C ALA A 171 -4.35 -18.25 -1.39
N ILE A 172 -3.92 -16.98 -1.54
CA ILE A 172 -2.48 -16.65 -1.67
C ILE A 172 -1.86 -16.12 -0.39
N ARG A 173 -2.52 -16.27 0.76
CA ARG A 173 -1.94 -15.92 2.07
C ARG A 173 -0.58 -16.59 2.24
N GLY A 174 0.43 -15.81 2.64
CA GLY A 174 1.82 -16.27 2.78
C GLY A 174 2.57 -16.57 1.47
N LYS A 175 1.96 -16.36 0.30
CA LYS A 175 2.56 -16.60 -1.02
C LYS A 175 2.77 -15.30 -1.77
N THR A 176 3.62 -15.32 -2.81
CA THR A 176 3.80 -14.18 -3.71
C THR A 176 2.52 -13.84 -4.48
N SER A 177 2.26 -12.54 -4.65
CA SER A 177 1.20 -12.07 -5.55
C SER A 177 1.70 -11.75 -6.95
N ILE A 178 3.01 -11.84 -7.20
CA ILE A 178 3.64 -11.43 -8.45
C ILE A 178 3.41 -12.49 -9.52
N LEU A 179 3.05 -12.03 -10.72
CA LEU A 179 2.91 -12.81 -11.94
C LEU A 179 3.82 -12.20 -13.01
N TYR A 180 5.00 -12.78 -13.24
CA TYR A 180 5.92 -12.27 -14.25
C TYR A 180 5.39 -12.51 -15.66
N VAL A 181 5.50 -11.49 -16.53
CA VAL A 181 5.17 -11.63 -17.97
C VAL A 181 6.13 -12.59 -18.64
N ASP A 182 7.43 -12.49 -18.33
CA ASP A 182 8.45 -13.46 -18.72
C ASP A 182 8.85 -14.30 -17.48
N PRO A 183 8.57 -15.62 -17.47
CA PRO A 183 8.93 -16.48 -16.34
C PRO A 183 10.41 -16.47 -15.97
N GLY A 184 11.31 -16.25 -16.94
CA GLY A 184 12.74 -16.11 -16.69
C GLY A 184 13.15 -14.74 -16.11
N ALA A 185 12.27 -13.77 -16.07
CA ALA A 185 12.59 -12.43 -15.62
C ALA A 185 12.91 -12.38 -14.12
N ALA A 186 12.28 -13.23 -13.31
CA ALA A 186 12.51 -13.30 -11.87
C ALA A 186 13.99 -13.59 -11.55
N ALA A 187 14.61 -14.52 -12.27
CA ALA A 187 16.02 -14.88 -12.09
C ALA A 187 16.98 -13.77 -12.53
N ARG A 188 16.57 -12.88 -13.41
CA ARG A 188 17.36 -11.76 -13.93
C ARG A 188 17.15 -10.44 -13.20
N SER A 189 16.17 -10.37 -12.29
CA SER A 189 15.92 -9.15 -11.52
C SER A 189 16.99 -8.95 -10.45
N LYS A 190 17.37 -7.70 -10.22
CA LYS A 190 18.23 -7.37 -9.09
C LYS A 190 17.49 -7.62 -7.78
N PRO A 191 18.20 -7.98 -6.71
CA PRO A 191 17.61 -8.22 -5.40
C PRO A 191 16.77 -7.03 -4.92
N ARG A 192 15.64 -7.35 -4.34
CA ARG A 192 14.78 -6.45 -3.59
C ARG A 192 14.22 -7.20 -2.39
N THR A 193 14.06 -6.48 -1.30
CA THR A 193 13.55 -7.06 -0.07
C THR A 193 12.07 -6.72 0.10
N TYR A 194 11.30 -7.72 0.55
CA TYR A 194 9.89 -7.55 0.93
C TYR A 194 9.75 -7.73 2.43
N THR A 195 9.17 -6.74 3.10
CA THR A 195 8.79 -6.84 4.51
C THR A 195 7.27 -6.83 4.60
N VAL A 196 6.68 -7.97 4.92
CA VAL A 196 5.23 -8.10 5.09
C VAL A 196 4.85 -7.75 6.52
N PHE A 197 3.98 -6.76 6.70
CA PHE A 197 3.47 -6.32 8.00
C PHE A 197 2.07 -6.88 8.30
N VAL A 198 1.23 -6.97 7.28
CA VAL A 198 -0.15 -7.46 7.36
C VAL A 198 -0.40 -8.43 6.20
N ASP A 199 -1.02 -9.56 6.47
CA ASP A 199 -1.45 -10.55 5.48
C ASP A 199 -2.66 -11.32 6.03
N GLU A 200 -3.78 -10.59 6.19
CA GLU A 200 -4.91 -11.05 6.98
C GLU A 200 -6.19 -11.17 6.14
N PRO A 201 -6.94 -12.28 6.31
CA PRO A 201 -8.27 -12.42 5.74
C PRO A 201 -9.20 -11.32 6.25
N ILE A 202 -10.09 -10.85 5.37
CA ILE A 202 -11.13 -9.89 5.71
C ILE A 202 -12.49 -10.34 5.18
N ALA A 203 -13.55 -9.97 5.88
CA ALA A 203 -14.92 -10.08 5.40
C ALA A 203 -15.35 -8.75 4.73
N ILE A 204 -15.95 -8.84 3.53
CA ILE A 204 -16.41 -7.68 2.77
C ILE A 204 -17.93 -7.70 2.55
#